data_7538865da3697538e4beecaeda933136
#
_entry.id   7538865da3697538e4beecaeda933136
#
_cell.length_a   1.000
_cell.length_b   1.000
_cell.length_c   1.000
_cell.angle_alpha   90.00
_cell.angle_beta   90.00
_cell.angle_gamma   90.00
#
_symmetry.space_group_name_H-M   'P 1'
#
loop_
_entity.id
_entity.type
_entity.pdbx_description
1 polymer ?
#
loop_
_entity_poly.entity_id
_entity_poly.type
_entity_poly.pdbx_seq_one_letter_code
_entity_poly.pdbx_strand_id
1 'polypeptide(L)'
;IDISPFANSAMDGYAVRAVDLAKASTNAPVTLSVVGHEAAGHVFEGVIAPGETVRIMTGAPVPEGADAVVKYEIVEVLDGDGNEGSHVSFSTPAKVGENVRSAAEEAHAGDVVMHAGEVVAPAGAGLLASAGYASVKVHAAPRVGIISLGTELVAPGELPARGQIRDSNSSALMAEALDAGAEPVFFGIAPDDEQAISELVHRAVRECDFVITSGGASAGDYDYVTALVQREGEVLFDRIS
;
A
#
# COMPACT_ATOMS: atom_id res chain seq x y z
N ILE A 1 3.60 0.25 -19.30
CA ILE A 1 4.52 1.39 -19.49
C ILE A 1 5.56 1.36 -18.38
N ASP A 2 6.68 2.04 -18.57
CA ASP A 2 7.70 2.23 -17.56
C ASP A 2 7.15 2.99 -16.35
N ILE A 3 7.62 2.68 -15.15
CA ILE A 3 7.37 3.47 -13.96
C ILE A 3 8.51 4.47 -13.82
N SER A 4 8.17 5.68 -13.73
CA SER A 4 8.58 6.95 -14.32
C SER A 4 8.65 6.85 -15.86
N PRO A 5 7.58 7.21 -16.58
CA PRO A 5 7.52 7.03 -18.03
C PRO A 5 8.41 7.99 -18.82
N PHE A 6 9.00 8.98 -18.18
CA PHE A 6 9.93 9.97 -18.73
C PHE A 6 10.98 10.39 -17.71
N ALA A 7 12.10 10.92 -18.19
CA ALA A 7 13.08 11.56 -17.33
C ALA A 7 12.48 12.83 -16.73
N ASN A 8 12.63 13.02 -15.42
CA ASN A 8 12.03 14.15 -14.71
C ASN A 8 13.01 14.82 -13.74
N SER A 9 12.70 16.06 -13.38
CA SER A 9 13.51 16.81 -12.44
C SER A 9 13.37 16.30 -11.01
N ALA A 10 14.49 16.10 -10.33
CA ALA A 10 14.53 15.79 -8.92
C ALA A 10 14.41 17.02 -8.02
N MET A 11 14.51 18.25 -8.59
CA MET A 11 14.56 19.53 -7.86
C MET A 11 13.77 20.62 -8.61
N ASP A 12 13.37 21.63 -7.88
CA ASP A 12 12.95 22.91 -8.46
C ASP A 12 14.19 23.66 -8.92
N GLY A 13 14.19 24.19 -10.13
CA GLY A 13 15.37 24.83 -10.67
C GLY A 13 15.26 25.23 -12.14
N TYR A 14 16.37 25.07 -12.84
CA TYR A 14 16.51 25.39 -14.25
C TYR A 14 17.07 24.19 -15.01
N ALA A 15 16.35 23.75 -16.02
CA ALA A 15 16.78 22.72 -16.95
C ALA A 15 17.80 23.34 -17.92
N VAL A 16 18.99 22.76 -18.00
CA VAL A 16 20.12 23.30 -18.73
C VAL A 16 20.80 22.23 -19.59
N ARG A 17 21.55 22.68 -20.54
CA ARG A 17 22.56 21.88 -21.22
C ARG A 17 23.86 21.98 -20.41
N ALA A 18 24.32 20.90 -19.84
CA ALA A 18 25.54 20.90 -19.00
C ALA A 18 26.76 21.46 -19.76
N VAL A 19 26.82 21.26 -21.07
CA VAL A 19 27.91 21.78 -21.91
C VAL A 19 27.98 23.31 -21.89
N ASP A 20 26.86 24.00 -21.79
CA ASP A 20 26.81 25.45 -21.75
C ASP A 20 27.39 26.01 -20.45
N LEU A 21 27.30 25.25 -19.36
CA LEU A 21 27.83 25.59 -18.05
C LEU A 21 29.24 25.02 -17.77
N ALA A 22 29.87 24.34 -18.72
CA ALA A 22 31.14 23.63 -18.50
C ALA A 22 32.28 24.55 -18.01
N LYS A 23 32.24 25.86 -18.28
CA LYS A 23 33.23 26.86 -17.86
C LYS A 23 32.70 27.82 -16.78
N ALA A 24 31.49 27.59 -16.28
CA ALA A 24 30.90 28.46 -15.26
C ALA A 24 31.73 28.40 -13.98
N SER A 25 31.98 29.59 -13.40
CA SER A 25 32.67 29.72 -12.11
C SER A 25 32.25 31.02 -11.43
N THR A 26 32.53 31.17 -10.15
CA THR A 26 32.24 32.40 -9.39
C THR A 26 32.86 33.63 -10.02
N ASN A 27 34.05 33.49 -10.66
CA ASN A 27 34.76 34.64 -11.32
C ASN A 27 34.35 34.80 -12.77
N ALA A 28 33.68 33.85 -13.38
CA ALA A 28 33.18 33.86 -14.74
C ALA A 28 31.86 33.14 -14.83
N PRO A 29 30.78 33.71 -14.29
CA PRO A 29 29.46 33.10 -14.34
C PRO A 29 28.94 33.09 -15.80
N VAL A 30 28.10 32.12 -16.10
CA VAL A 30 27.42 31.97 -17.39
C VAL A 30 26.00 32.43 -17.25
N THR A 31 25.57 33.32 -18.16
CA THR A 31 24.19 33.80 -18.21
C THR A 31 23.42 33.05 -19.30
N LEU A 32 22.22 32.60 -18.95
CA LEU A 32 21.29 31.97 -19.88
C LEU A 32 19.96 32.73 -19.89
N SER A 33 19.26 32.69 -21.03
CA SER A 33 17.92 33.23 -21.20
C SER A 33 16.88 32.19 -20.83
N VAL A 34 15.91 32.55 -19.99
CA VAL A 34 14.79 31.68 -19.65
C VAL A 34 13.74 31.73 -20.77
N VAL A 35 13.55 30.63 -21.49
CA VAL A 35 12.67 30.55 -22.67
C VAL A 35 11.33 29.86 -22.37
N GLY A 36 11.10 29.44 -21.13
CA GLY A 36 9.86 28.83 -20.74
C GLY A 36 9.85 28.38 -19.28
N HIS A 37 8.70 27.87 -18.87
CA HIS A 37 8.48 27.33 -17.54
C HIS A 37 7.76 26.00 -17.65
N GLU A 38 8.30 24.97 -17.01
CA GLU A 38 7.75 23.64 -16.98
C GLU A 38 7.35 23.27 -15.56
N ALA A 39 6.04 23.12 -15.34
CA ALA A 39 5.46 22.66 -14.10
C ALA A 39 4.96 21.22 -14.23
N ALA A 40 4.73 20.55 -13.11
CA ALA A 40 4.12 19.21 -13.12
C ALA A 40 2.78 19.24 -13.87
N GLY A 41 2.64 18.39 -14.88
CA GLY A 41 1.45 18.33 -15.75
C GLY A 41 1.45 19.32 -16.93
N HIS A 42 2.48 20.14 -17.08
CA HIS A 42 2.72 20.96 -18.26
C HIS A 42 4.02 20.52 -18.95
N VAL A 43 4.01 20.46 -20.24
CA VAL A 43 5.18 20.07 -21.06
C VAL A 43 5.61 21.27 -21.90
N PHE A 44 6.89 21.64 -21.78
CA PHE A 44 7.48 22.63 -22.67
C PHE A 44 7.67 22.02 -24.06
N GLU A 45 6.98 22.55 -25.06
CA GLU A 45 6.98 21.98 -26.42
C GLU A 45 8.19 22.40 -27.26
N GLY A 46 9.14 23.15 -26.70
CA GLY A 46 10.35 23.61 -27.36
C GLY A 46 11.55 22.69 -27.15
N VAL A 47 12.65 23.01 -27.87
CA VAL A 47 13.97 22.42 -27.67
C VAL A 47 14.89 23.48 -27.12
N ILE A 48 15.58 23.20 -26.00
CA ILE A 48 16.53 24.15 -25.39
C ILE A 48 17.76 24.29 -26.30
N ALA A 49 17.96 25.49 -26.85
CA ALA A 49 19.11 25.85 -27.67
C ALA A 49 20.33 26.28 -26.80
N PRO A 50 21.54 26.40 -27.40
CA PRO A 50 22.70 27.01 -26.72
C PRO A 50 22.40 28.38 -26.17
N GLY A 51 22.69 28.61 -24.87
CA GLY A 51 22.43 29.89 -24.20
C GLY A 51 21.03 30.05 -23.64
N GLU A 52 20.21 29.01 -23.70
CA GLU A 52 18.84 28.99 -23.18
C GLU A 52 18.69 28.04 -21.99
N THR A 53 17.67 28.30 -21.21
CA THR A 53 17.24 27.44 -20.08
C THR A 53 15.73 27.52 -19.90
N VAL A 54 15.15 26.48 -19.29
CA VAL A 54 13.73 26.45 -18.92
C VAL A 54 13.62 26.33 -17.40
N ARG A 55 12.79 27.14 -16.78
CA ARG A 55 12.47 26.98 -15.37
C ARG A 55 11.65 25.70 -15.21
N ILE A 56 12.08 24.82 -14.30
CA ILE A 56 11.49 23.49 -14.11
C ILE A 56 11.17 23.23 -12.65
N MET A 57 10.04 22.56 -12.40
CA MET A 57 9.62 22.11 -11.08
C MET A 57 9.92 20.63 -10.87
N THR A 58 10.06 20.21 -9.61
CA THR A 58 10.25 18.83 -9.21
C THR A 58 9.16 17.93 -9.81
N GLY A 59 9.56 16.82 -10.43
CA GLY A 59 8.67 15.86 -11.07
C GLY A 59 8.22 16.25 -12.49
N ALA A 60 8.53 17.47 -12.96
CA ALA A 60 8.24 17.85 -14.33
C ALA A 60 9.19 17.14 -15.33
N PRO A 61 8.73 16.82 -16.55
CA PRO A 61 9.57 16.21 -17.58
C PRO A 61 10.79 17.09 -17.88
N VAL A 62 11.95 16.49 -18.09
CA VAL A 62 13.12 17.24 -18.54
C VAL A 62 12.94 17.61 -20.01
N PRO A 63 12.97 18.94 -20.35
CA PRO A 63 12.76 19.38 -21.74
C PRO A 63 13.79 18.85 -22.71
N GLU A 64 13.38 18.67 -23.95
CA GLU A 64 14.30 18.29 -25.03
C GLU A 64 15.45 19.28 -25.17
N GLY A 65 16.68 18.78 -25.30
CA GLY A 65 17.89 19.58 -25.35
C GLY A 65 18.57 19.78 -23.99
N ALA A 66 17.86 19.66 -22.87
CA ALA A 66 18.47 19.67 -21.54
C ALA A 66 18.97 18.29 -21.13
N ASP A 67 20.04 18.26 -20.34
CA ASP A 67 20.64 17.05 -19.79
C ASP A 67 21.02 17.16 -18.31
N ALA A 68 20.67 18.30 -17.68
CA ALA A 68 20.89 18.55 -16.25
C ALA A 68 19.86 19.55 -15.71
N VAL A 69 19.68 19.56 -14.38
CA VAL A 69 18.89 20.56 -13.66
C VAL A 69 19.76 21.20 -12.59
N VAL A 70 19.85 22.52 -12.60
CA VAL A 70 20.53 23.31 -11.56
C VAL A 70 19.48 23.84 -10.59
N LYS A 71 19.69 23.62 -9.29
CA LYS A 71 18.76 24.03 -8.23
C LYS A 71 18.54 25.54 -8.24
N TYR A 72 17.31 25.98 -8.03
CA TYR A 72 16.93 27.35 -7.99
C TYR A 72 17.76 28.18 -6.97
N GLU A 73 18.05 27.61 -5.81
CA GLU A 73 18.69 28.29 -4.68
C GLU A 73 20.15 28.74 -4.96
N ILE A 74 20.78 28.15 -5.98
CA ILE A 74 22.16 28.48 -6.34
C ILE A 74 22.29 29.29 -7.65
N VAL A 75 21.16 29.72 -8.19
CA VAL A 75 21.05 30.48 -9.43
C VAL A 75 20.70 31.95 -9.10
N GLU A 76 21.38 32.88 -9.69
CA GLU A 76 21.11 34.32 -9.53
C GLU A 76 20.18 34.80 -10.67
N VAL A 77 19.07 35.41 -10.32
CA VAL A 77 18.18 36.07 -11.29
C VAL A 77 18.71 37.46 -11.53
N LEU A 78 19.13 37.74 -12.76
CA LEU A 78 19.74 39.02 -13.12
C LEU A 78 18.69 40.08 -13.46
N ASP A 79 17.59 39.67 -14.07
CA ASP A 79 16.44 40.52 -14.40
C ASP A 79 15.15 39.72 -14.40
N GLY A 80 14.00 40.39 -14.42
CA GLY A 80 12.69 39.72 -14.37
C GLY A 80 12.40 39.06 -13.04
N ASP A 81 11.63 37.98 -13.10
CA ASP A 81 11.19 37.20 -11.95
C ASP A 81 11.72 35.74 -11.94
N GLY A 82 12.65 35.45 -12.85
CA GLY A 82 13.22 34.14 -13.04
C GLY A 82 12.35 33.18 -13.88
N ASN A 83 11.27 33.67 -14.46
CA ASN A 83 10.44 32.97 -15.43
C ASN A 83 10.79 33.35 -16.86
N GLU A 84 9.98 32.94 -17.84
CA GLU A 84 10.16 33.22 -19.27
C GLU A 84 10.42 34.74 -19.53
N GLY A 85 11.44 35.02 -20.32
CA GLY A 85 11.90 36.35 -20.63
C GLY A 85 12.95 36.91 -19.67
N SER A 86 13.26 36.23 -18.57
CA SER A 86 14.31 36.59 -17.61
C SER A 86 15.69 36.09 -18.06
N HIS A 87 16.75 36.68 -17.49
CA HIS A 87 18.10 36.16 -17.58
C HIS A 87 18.56 35.65 -16.20
N VAL A 88 19.19 34.51 -16.20
CA VAL A 88 19.68 33.86 -14.97
C VAL A 88 21.16 33.50 -15.11
N SER A 89 21.88 33.56 -13.99
CA SER A 89 23.34 33.43 -13.92
C SER A 89 23.74 32.21 -13.12
N PHE A 90 24.67 31.43 -13.66
CA PHE A 90 25.18 30.20 -13.07
C PHE A 90 26.66 30.35 -12.75
N SER A 91 27.02 30.16 -11.49
CA SER A 91 28.39 30.30 -11.00
C SER A 91 29.14 28.97 -10.81
N THR A 92 28.49 27.83 -11.16
CA THR A 92 29.07 26.49 -11.04
C THR A 92 28.79 25.68 -12.30
N PRO A 93 29.71 24.82 -12.73
CA PRO A 93 29.42 23.85 -13.80
C PRO A 93 28.32 22.87 -13.38
N ALA A 94 27.50 22.43 -14.32
CA ALA A 94 26.59 21.31 -14.15
C ALA A 94 27.18 20.03 -14.80
N LYS A 95 26.81 18.88 -14.27
CA LYS A 95 27.15 17.58 -14.84
C LYS A 95 25.95 16.98 -15.55
N VAL A 96 26.19 16.28 -16.65
CA VAL A 96 25.13 15.52 -17.33
C VAL A 96 24.46 14.57 -16.36
N GLY A 97 23.13 14.55 -16.31
CA GLY A 97 22.33 13.77 -15.37
C GLY A 97 22.17 14.37 -13.97
N GLU A 98 22.78 15.54 -13.70
CA GLU A 98 22.67 16.18 -12.37
C GLU A 98 21.21 16.57 -12.08
N ASN A 99 20.67 16.10 -10.94
CA ASN A 99 19.27 16.30 -10.51
C ASN A 99 18.22 15.85 -11.53
N VAL A 100 18.54 14.89 -12.40
CA VAL A 100 17.62 14.25 -13.33
C VAL A 100 17.39 12.80 -12.88
N ARG A 101 16.13 12.41 -12.70
CA ARG A 101 15.72 11.04 -12.54
C ARG A 101 15.47 10.43 -13.92
N SER A 102 16.03 9.28 -14.19
CA SER A 102 15.89 8.61 -15.47
C SER A 102 14.46 8.10 -15.69
N ALA A 103 14.05 7.96 -16.93
CA ALA A 103 12.89 7.15 -17.25
C ALA A 103 13.13 5.71 -16.79
N ALA A 104 12.06 5.02 -16.36
CA ALA A 104 12.10 3.66 -15.84
C ALA A 104 13.01 3.44 -14.61
N GLU A 105 13.28 4.49 -13.82
CA GLU A 105 14.12 4.37 -12.62
C GLU A 105 13.57 3.37 -11.60
N GLU A 106 12.25 3.22 -11.52
CA GLU A 106 11.59 2.30 -10.58
C GLU A 106 11.34 0.91 -11.18
N ALA A 107 10.83 0.84 -12.42
CA ALA A 107 10.62 -0.42 -13.12
C ALA A 107 10.43 -0.21 -14.64
N HIS A 108 10.92 -1.15 -15.44
CA HIS A 108 10.68 -1.19 -16.87
C HIS A 108 9.34 -1.87 -17.23
N ALA A 109 8.80 -1.52 -18.36
CA ALA A 109 7.65 -2.22 -18.92
C ALA A 109 7.97 -3.72 -19.13
N GLY A 110 7.19 -4.58 -18.50
CA GLY A 110 7.39 -6.03 -18.51
C GLY A 110 8.05 -6.60 -17.26
N ASP A 111 8.58 -5.76 -16.36
CA ASP A 111 9.10 -6.21 -15.08
C ASP A 111 7.96 -6.71 -14.19
N VAL A 112 8.26 -7.72 -13.38
CA VAL A 112 7.33 -8.23 -12.37
C VAL A 112 7.48 -7.37 -11.11
N VAL A 113 6.46 -6.57 -10.83
CA VAL A 113 6.43 -5.66 -9.66
C VAL A 113 5.87 -6.33 -8.39
N MET A 114 5.16 -7.45 -8.55
CA MET A 114 4.64 -8.25 -7.43
C MET A 114 4.35 -9.67 -7.89
N HIS A 115 4.63 -10.67 -7.06
CA HIS A 115 4.36 -12.08 -7.36
C HIS A 115 3.01 -12.55 -6.81
N ALA A 116 2.45 -13.57 -7.43
CA ALA A 116 1.28 -14.25 -6.89
C ALA A 116 1.61 -14.88 -5.52
N GLY A 117 0.71 -14.71 -4.55
CA GLY A 117 0.89 -15.18 -3.18
C GLY A 117 1.54 -14.16 -2.22
N GLU A 118 2.03 -13.04 -2.74
CA GLU A 118 2.52 -11.95 -1.89
C GLU A 118 1.36 -11.15 -1.27
N VAL A 119 1.58 -10.67 -0.05
CA VAL A 119 0.62 -9.79 0.64
C VAL A 119 0.69 -8.40 0.04
N VAL A 120 -0.46 -7.88 -0.41
CA VAL A 120 -0.56 -6.51 -0.91
C VAL A 120 -0.53 -5.54 0.28
N ALA A 121 0.68 -5.21 0.75
CA ALA A 121 0.91 -4.19 1.75
C ALA A 121 0.70 -2.78 1.17
N PRO A 122 0.61 -1.70 1.97
CA PRO A 122 0.37 -0.34 1.47
C PRO A 122 1.34 0.12 0.40
N ALA A 123 2.64 -0.18 0.52
CA ALA A 123 3.65 0.13 -0.49
C ALA A 123 3.41 -0.64 -1.80
N GLY A 124 3.03 -1.93 -1.70
CA GLY A 124 2.70 -2.77 -2.85
C GLY A 124 1.46 -2.26 -3.60
N ALA A 125 0.45 -1.78 -2.86
CA ALA A 125 -0.72 -1.16 -3.47
C ALA A 125 -0.36 0.10 -4.26
N GLY A 126 0.54 0.94 -3.72
CA GLY A 126 1.08 2.11 -4.41
C GLY A 126 1.84 1.74 -5.70
N LEU A 127 2.70 0.73 -5.61
CA LEU A 127 3.48 0.25 -6.76
C LEU A 127 2.57 -0.32 -7.86
N LEU A 128 1.57 -1.12 -7.49
CA LEU A 128 0.57 -1.64 -8.44
C LEU A 128 -0.21 -0.51 -9.12
N ALA A 129 -0.60 0.51 -8.36
CA ALA A 129 -1.29 1.68 -8.91
C ALA A 129 -0.38 2.46 -9.89
N SER A 130 0.90 2.67 -9.56
CA SER A 130 1.90 3.29 -10.44
C SER A 130 2.11 2.48 -11.73
N ALA A 131 2.02 1.15 -11.64
CA ALA A 131 2.07 0.25 -12.80
C ALA A 131 0.77 0.22 -13.63
N GLY A 132 -0.29 0.94 -13.20
CA GLY A 132 -1.55 1.06 -13.91
C GLY A 132 -2.62 0.02 -13.56
N TYR A 133 -2.42 -0.74 -12.48
CA TYR A 133 -3.42 -1.71 -12.02
C TYR A 133 -4.46 -1.03 -11.11
N ALA A 134 -5.64 -0.74 -11.67
CA ALA A 134 -6.77 -0.20 -10.90
C ALA A 134 -7.42 -1.26 -9.98
N SER A 135 -7.26 -2.54 -10.29
CA SER A 135 -7.72 -3.66 -9.49
C SER A 135 -6.84 -4.89 -9.71
N VAL A 136 -6.67 -5.68 -8.67
CA VAL A 136 -5.96 -6.96 -8.70
C VAL A 136 -6.80 -8.05 -8.08
N LYS A 137 -6.62 -9.30 -8.54
CA LYS A 137 -7.27 -10.45 -7.92
C LYS A 137 -6.50 -10.83 -6.66
N VAL A 138 -7.21 -10.90 -5.54
CA VAL A 138 -6.68 -11.35 -4.25
C VAL A 138 -7.52 -12.51 -3.72
N HIS A 139 -6.97 -13.29 -2.79
CA HIS A 139 -7.76 -14.26 -2.04
C HIS A 139 -8.77 -13.52 -1.16
N ALA A 140 -9.98 -14.05 -1.08
CA ALA A 140 -10.96 -13.56 -0.11
C ALA A 140 -10.45 -13.81 1.31
N ALA A 141 -10.79 -12.93 2.26
CA ALA A 141 -10.58 -13.19 3.67
C ALA A 141 -11.40 -14.43 4.08
N PRO A 142 -10.81 -15.41 4.80
CA PRO A 142 -11.56 -16.58 5.23
C PRO A 142 -12.65 -16.19 6.23
N ARG A 143 -13.81 -16.79 6.11
CA ARG A 143 -14.90 -16.62 7.07
C ARG A 143 -14.73 -17.61 8.21
N VAL A 144 -14.74 -17.10 9.45
CA VAL A 144 -14.56 -17.90 10.68
C VAL A 144 -15.84 -17.87 11.50
N GLY A 145 -16.54 -18.98 11.54
CA GLY A 145 -17.72 -19.17 12.38
C GLY A 145 -17.30 -19.36 13.83
N ILE A 146 -17.92 -18.63 14.75
CA ILE A 146 -17.65 -18.72 16.19
C ILE A 146 -18.95 -19.13 16.89
N ILE A 147 -18.87 -20.19 17.69
CA ILE A 147 -19.99 -20.74 18.47
C ILE A 147 -19.54 -20.86 19.92
N SER A 148 -20.33 -20.31 20.84
CA SER A 148 -20.15 -20.51 22.27
C SER A 148 -21.08 -21.61 22.78
N LEU A 149 -20.54 -22.53 23.57
CA LEU A 149 -21.28 -23.68 24.10
C LEU A 149 -21.26 -23.65 25.63
N GLY A 150 -22.45 -23.74 26.22
CA GLY A 150 -22.63 -23.79 27.68
C GLY A 150 -23.98 -23.23 28.10
N THR A 151 -24.70 -24.01 28.87
CA THR A 151 -26.01 -23.62 29.44
C THR A 151 -25.88 -22.47 30.44
N GLU A 152 -24.67 -22.25 31.00
CA GLU A 152 -24.34 -21.18 31.92
C GLU A 152 -24.10 -19.83 31.22
N LEU A 153 -23.95 -19.80 29.90
CA LEU A 153 -23.57 -18.62 29.16
C LEU A 153 -24.77 -17.70 28.86
N VAL A 154 -24.57 -16.40 29.06
CA VAL A 154 -25.50 -15.34 28.60
C VAL A 154 -24.74 -14.32 27.75
N ALA A 155 -25.47 -13.58 26.94
CA ALA A 155 -24.88 -12.54 26.11
C ALA A 155 -24.20 -11.45 26.96
N PRO A 156 -23.16 -10.76 26.47
CA PRO A 156 -22.42 -9.74 27.26
C PRO A 156 -23.29 -8.61 27.80
N GLY A 157 -24.37 -8.25 27.10
CA GLY A 157 -25.31 -7.21 27.52
C GLY A 157 -26.34 -7.65 28.58
N GLU A 158 -26.45 -8.95 28.87
CA GLU A 158 -27.42 -9.50 29.79
C GLU A 158 -26.88 -9.54 31.22
N LEU A 159 -27.81 -9.47 32.20
CA LEU A 159 -27.46 -9.63 33.61
C LEU A 159 -27.49 -11.13 33.95
N PRO A 160 -26.35 -11.74 34.35
CA PRO A 160 -26.33 -13.15 34.66
C PRO A 160 -27.16 -13.45 35.91
N ALA A 161 -27.98 -14.50 35.87
CA ALA A 161 -28.63 -15.08 37.01
C ALA A 161 -27.64 -15.91 37.85
N ARG A 162 -28.11 -16.45 38.96
CA ARG A 162 -27.27 -17.34 39.81
C ARG A 162 -26.87 -18.59 39.03
N GLY A 163 -25.57 -18.82 38.87
CA GLY A 163 -24.99 -19.92 38.09
C GLY A 163 -24.74 -19.59 36.62
N GLN A 164 -25.04 -18.39 36.19
CA GLN A 164 -24.72 -17.93 34.83
C GLN A 164 -23.51 -16.99 34.82
N ILE A 165 -22.83 -16.96 33.68
CA ILE A 165 -21.69 -16.07 33.39
C ILE A 165 -21.85 -15.46 32.00
N ARG A 166 -21.23 -14.31 31.75
CA ARG A 166 -21.21 -13.71 30.41
C ARG A 166 -20.26 -14.43 29.47
N ASP A 167 -20.70 -14.60 28.22
CA ASP A 167 -19.83 -15.08 27.16
C ASP A 167 -18.79 -14.03 26.79
N SER A 168 -17.58 -14.18 27.32
CA SER A 168 -16.42 -13.36 26.97
C SER A 168 -15.58 -13.97 25.84
N ASN A 169 -15.63 -15.30 25.68
CA ASN A 169 -14.79 -16.03 24.73
C ASN A 169 -15.15 -15.71 23.28
N SER A 170 -16.44 -15.61 22.95
CA SER A 170 -16.84 -15.23 21.59
C SER A 170 -16.30 -13.87 21.19
N SER A 171 -16.34 -12.90 22.11
CA SER A 171 -15.82 -11.55 21.86
C SER A 171 -14.30 -11.57 21.62
N ALA A 172 -13.56 -12.34 22.43
CA ALA A 172 -12.12 -12.50 22.28
C ALA A 172 -11.77 -13.20 20.94
N LEU A 173 -12.44 -14.32 20.64
CA LEU A 173 -12.22 -15.07 19.40
C LEU A 173 -12.57 -14.28 18.15
N MET A 174 -13.63 -13.46 18.20
CA MET A 174 -13.96 -12.55 17.11
C MET A 174 -12.86 -11.50 16.88
N ALA A 175 -12.30 -10.94 17.95
CA ALA A 175 -11.21 -9.98 17.86
C ALA A 175 -9.93 -10.63 17.31
N GLU A 176 -9.58 -11.82 17.77
CA GLU A 176 -8.43 -12.59 17.27
C GLU A 176 -8.58 -12.96 15.78
N ALA A 177 -9.78 -13.35 15.35
CA ALA A 177 -10.05 -13.65 13.94
C ALA A 177 -9.89 -12.40 13.05
N LEU A 178 -10.36 -11.23 13.51
CA LEU A 178 -10.14 -9.96 12.82
C LEU A 178 -8.65 -9.60 12.73
N ASP A 179 -7.90 -9.74 13.83
CA ASP A 179 -6.47 -9.48 13.88
C ASP A 179 -5.69 -10.43 12.94
N ALA A 180 -6.16 -11.66 12.80
CA ALA A 180 -5.63 -12.64 11.86
C ALA A 180 -6.01 -12.36 10.38
N GLY A 181 -6.81 -11.32 10.11
CA GLY A 181 -7.25 -10.96 8.76
C GLY A 181 -8.44 -11.77 8.24
N ALA A 182 -9.18 -12.42 9.13
CA ALA A 182 -10.38 -13.18 8.80
C ALA A 182 -11.67 -12.34 8.97
N GLU A 183 -12.78 -12.84 8.44
CA GLU A 183 -14.13 -12.32 8.67
C GLU A 183 -14.84 -13.18 9.72
N PRO A 184 -14.93 -12.75 11.00
CA PRO A 184 -15.61 -13.53 12.03
C PRO A 184 -17.13 -13.43 11.89
N VAL A 185 -17.81 -14.56 12.08
CA VAL A 185 -19.27 -14.68 12.09
C VAL A 185 -19.69 -15.36 13.39
N PHE A 186 -20.36 -14.64 14.29
CA PHE A 186 -20.88 -15.22 15.52
C PHE A 186 -22.21 -15.93 15.27
N PHE A 187 -22.28 -17.22 15.53
CA PHE A 187 -23.47 -18.03 15.33
C PHE A 187 -24.38 -18.10 16.55
N GLY A 188 -23.89 -17.65 17.70
CA GLY A 188 -24.66 -17.58 18.93
C GLY A 188 -24.13 -18.50 20.03
N ILE A 189 -24.90 -18.58 21.12
CA ILE A 189 -24.66 -19.44 22.27
C ILE A 189 -25.61 -20.63 22.18
N ALA A 190 -25.10 -21.86 22.20
CA ALA A 190 -25.89 -23.06 22.30
C ALA A 190 -25.88 -23.62 23.74
N PRO A 191 -27.01 -24.08 24.25
CA PRO A 191 -27.03 -24.87 25.47
C PRO A 191 -26.33 -26.22 25.26
N ASP A 192 -26.05 -26.96 26.36
CA ASP A 192 -25.48 -28.29 26.32
C ASP A 192 -26.53 -29.32 25.85
N ASP A 193 -26.94 -29.19 24.59
CA ASP A 193 -27.94 -30.01 23.91
C ASP A 193 -27.38 -30.44 22.55
N GLU A 194 -27.35 -31.76 22.29
CA GLU A 194 -26.74 -32.31 21.07
C GLU A 194 -27.39 -31.80 19.81
N GLN A 195 -28.72 -31.64 19.77
CA GLN A 195 -29.42 -31.18 18.59
C GLN A 195 -29.12 -29.70 18.31
N ALA A 196 -29.19 -28.83 19.34
CA ALA A 196 -28.91 -27.43 19.23
C ALA A 196 -27.47 -27.15 18.77
N ILE A 197 -26.50 -27.88 19.33
CA ILE A 197 -25.07 -27.80 18.94
C ILE A 197 -24.90 -28.25 17.50
N SER A 198 -25.44 -29.40 17.11
CA SER A 198 -25.37 -29.97 15.76
C SER A 198 -25.96 -29.02 14.72
N GLU A 199 -27.11 -28.39 14.97
CA GLU A 199 -27.75 -27.43 14.07
C GLU A 199 -26.88 -26.20 13.83
N LEU A 200 -26.28 -25.64 14.90
CA LEU A 200 -25.39 -24.47 14.79
C LEU A 200 -24.07 -24.82 14.06
N VAL A 201 -23.44 -25.94 14.41
CA VAL A 201 -22.22 -26.40 13.75
C VAL A 201 -22.46 -26.62 12.26
N HIS A 202 -23.52 -27.32 11.88
CA HIS A 202 -23.86 -27.56 10.48
C HIS A 202 -24.16 -26.26 9.72
N ARG A 203 -24.77 -25.26 10.35
CA ARG A 203 -24.97 -23.96 9.74
C ARG A 203 -23.64 -23.24 9.53
N ALA A 204 -22.78 -23.22 10.55
CA ALA A 204 -21.47 -22.57 10.48
C ALA A 204 -20.56 -23.21 9.43
N VAL A 205 -20.51 -24.54 9.34
CA VAL A 205 -19.73 -25.28 8.33
C VAL A 205 -20.19 -24.99 6.90
N ARG A 206 -21.49 -24.72 6.68
CA ARG A 206 -22.02 -24.34 5.34
C ARG A 206 -21.71 -22.90 4.97
N GLU A 207 -21.55 -22.02 5.94
CA GLU A 207 -21.45 -20.56 5.73
C GLU A 207 -20.03 -20.01 5.90
N CYS A 208 -19.10 -20.79 6.51
CA CYS A 208 -17.76 -20.38 6.86
C CYS A 208 -16.72 -21.39 6.40
N ASP A 209 -15.47 -20.91 6.24
CA ASP A 209 -14.30 -21.71 5.87
C ASP A 209 -13.72 -22.45 7.07
N PHE A 210 -13.87 -21.86 8.28
CA PHE A 210 -13.46 -22.42 9.56
C PHE A 210 -14.57 -22.23 10.59
N VAL A 211 -14.62 -23.15 11.57
CA VAL A 211 -15.52 -23.03 12.71
C VAL A 211 -14.71 -23.24 13.99
N ILE A 212 -14.88 -22.32 14.93
CA ILE A 212 -14.30 -22.37 16.27
C ILE A 212 -15.43 -22.52 17.29
N THR A 213 -15.37 -23.51 18.14
CA THR A 213 -16.28 -23.67 19.29
C THR A 213 -15.55 -23.33 20.58
N SER A 214 -16.19 -22.55 21.44
CA SER A 214 -15.73 -22.29 22.81
C SER A 214 -16.59 -23.09 23.78
N GLY A 215 -16.01 -24.09 24.44
CA GLY A 215 -16.71 -25.07 25.25
C GLY A 215 -17.06 -26.37 24.51
N GLY A 216 -17.61 -27.33 25.20
CA GLY A 216 -18.09 -28.59 24.64
C GLY A 216 -17.02 -29.58 24.14
N ALA A 217 -15.74 -29.34 24.44
CA ALA A 217 -14.60 -30.17 24.01
C ALA A 217 -13.76 -30.69 25.19
N SER A 218 -14.35 -30.82 26.36
CA SER A 218 -13.68 -31.38 27.55
C SER A 218 -14.11 -32.82 27.75
N ALA A 219 -13.21 -33.68 28.21
CA ALA A 219 -13.43 -35.11 28.42
C ALA A 219 -14.47 -35.38 29.53
N GLY A 220 -15.67 -34.82 29.41
CA GLY A 220 -16.80 -34.97 30.34
C GLY A 220 -18.04 -35.53 29.64
N ASP A 221 -19.07 -35.77 30.43
CA ASP A 221 -20.35 -36.40 29.97
C ASP A 221 -21.12 -35.54 28.92
N TYR A 222 -20.63 -34.35 28.59
CA TYR A 222 -21.27 -33.37 27.69
C TYR A 222 -20.38 -32.98 26.50
N ASP A 223 -19.46 -33.86 26.07
CA ASP A 223 -18.58 -33.61 24.93
C ASP A 223 -19.29 -33.90 23.58
N TYR A 224 -20.33 -33.12 23.30
CA TYR A 224 -21.12 -33.29 22.09
C TYR A 224 -20.37 -32.90 20.82
N VAL A 225 -19.42 -31.95 20.88
CA VAL A 225 -18.65 -31.52 19.70
C VAL A 225 -17.70 -32.59 19.24
N THR A 226 -16.93 -33.17 20.15
CA THR A 226 -16.01 -34.28 19.80
C THR A 226 -16.77 -35.46 19.24
N ALA A 227 -17.93 -35.82 19.82
CA ALA A 227 -18.79 -36.89 19.29
C ALA A 227 -19.31 -36.57 17.89
N LEU A 228 -19.73 -35.33 17.63
CA LEU A 228 -20.19 -34.89 16.31
C LEU A 228 -19.07 -34.94 15.28
N VAL A 229 -17.87 -34.43 15.60
CA VAL A 229 -16.73 -34.47 14.69
C VAL A 229 -16.26 -35.89 14.40
N GLN A 230 -16.24 -36.77 15.40
CA GLN A 230 -15.90 -38.18 15.19
C GLN A 230 -16.91 -38.93 14.30
N ARG A 231 -18.18 -38.55 14.34
CA ARG A 231 -19.25 -39.16 13.55
C ARG A 231 -19.28 -38.66 12.10
N GLU A 232 -18.98 -37.40 11.87
CA GLU A 232 -19.26 -36.72 10.61
C GLU A 232 -18.01 -36.12 9.94
N GLY A 233 -16.86 -36.13 10.62
CA GLY A 233 -15.60 -35.58 10.16
C GLY A 233 -14.42 -36.51 10.38
N GLU A 234 -13.21 -35.93 10.26
CA GLU A 234 -11.94 -36.58 10.53
C GLU A 234 -11.20 -35.82 11.64
N VAL A 235 -10.83 -36.52 12.70
CA VAL A 235 -10.03 -35.93 13.79
C VAL A 235 -8.55 -36.04 13.42
N LEU A 236 -7.94 -34.90 13.08
CA LEU A 236 -6.51 -34.86 12.74
C LEU A 236 -5.61 -34.91 13.98
N PHE A 237 -6.02 -34.22 15.06
CA PHE A 237 -5.39 -34.28 16.38
C PHE A 237 -6.42 -33.84 17.45
N ASP A 238 -6.24 -34.34 18.67
CA ASP A 238 -7.15 -34.07 19.78
C ASP A 238 -6.58 -33.08 20.82
N ARG A 239 -5.27 -32.85 20.79
CA ARG A 239 -4.57 -31.96 21.72
C ARG A 239 -3.38 -31.26 21.08
N ILE A 240 -3.14 -30.03 21.52
CA ILE A 240 -1.92 -29.26 21.21
C ILE A 240 -1.12 -29.18 22.53
N SER A 241 0.17 -29.52 22.47
CA SER A 241 1.12 -29.46 23.61
C SER A 241 1.80 -28.12 23.69
#